data_a7bb65c6c429e2a3aea0e5e1635aa955
#
_entry.id   a7bb65c6c429e2a3aea0e5e1635aa955
#
_cell.length_a   1.000
_cell.length_b   1.000
_cell.length_c   1.000
_cell.angle_alpha   90.00
_cell.angle_beta   90.00
_cell.angle_gamma   90.00
#
_symmetry.space_group_name_H-M   'P 1'
#
loop_
_entity.id
_entity.type
_entity.pdbx_description
1 polymer ?
#
loop_
_entity_poly.entity_id
_entity_poly.type
_entity_poly.pdbx_seq_one_letter_code
_entity_poly.pdbx_strand_id
1 'polypeptide(L)'
;NQAQRGFIIPIGGGEDREKEMLIHTKFLALAGGENSDIVVVPTASQLDSTGPDYIDIFRSLGAEKVEFLPITSREDCDNPEYAAMLDRATGIFMTGGNQLRLSTILGGTLVAQKIRRRNAAGIPVAGTSAGASIMSEHMVAGGNGNAVPSGDGVSLAPGMGLTNAVVIDQHFTQRNRLGRLLSASSYNPFLIGLGIDEDTAAFIGPDDI
;
A
#
# COMPACT_ATOMS: atom_id res chain seq x y z
N ASN A 1 -7.99 20.07 -18.28
CA ASN A 1 -7.70 18.64 -18.02
C ASN A 1 -7.54 18.48 -16.52
N GLN A 2 -8.50 17.87 -15.85
CA GLN A 2 -8.26 17.38 -14.49
C GLN A 2 -7.20 16.29 -14.60
N ALA A 3 -6.15 16.38 -13.80
CA ALA A 3 -5.15 15.33 -13.71
C ALA A 3 -5.86 14.05 -13.26
N GLN A 4 -5.70 12.97 -14.01
CA GLN A 4 -6.24 11.66 -13.60
C GLN A 4 -5.40 11.12 -12.45
N ARG A 5 -6.06 10.48 -11.49
CA ARG A 5 -5.43 9.75 -10.40
C ARG A 5 -4.44 8.71 -10.96
N GLY A 6 -3.31 8.52 -10.29
CA GLY A 6 -2.40 7.41 -10.58
C GLY A 6 -2.99 6.05 -10.20
N PHE A 7 -2.37 4.99 -10.71
CA PHE A 7 -2.71 3.64 -10.28
C PHE A 7 -2.54 3.47 -8.77
N ILE A 8 -3.41 2.71 -8.15
CA ILE A 8 -3.19 2.09 -6.85
C ILE A 8 -3.00 0.59 -7.07
N ILE A 9 -1.97 0.03 -6.44
CA ILE A 9 -1.51 -1.34 -6.72
C ILE A 9 -1.39 -2.10 -5.40
N PRO A 10 -2.51 -2.58 -4.86
CA PRO A 10 -2.48 -3.44 -3.68
C PRO A 10 -1.96 -4.83 -4.05
N ILE A 11 -1.00 -5.32 -3.25
CA ILE A 11 -0.33 -6.61 -3.38
C ILE A 11 -0.67 -7.45 -2.16
N GLY A 12 -1.02 -8.72 -2.38
CA GLY A 12 -1.50 -9.61 -1.32
C GLY A 12 -0.45 -10.05 -0.31
N GLY A 13 0.79 -9.65 -0.47
CA GLY A 13 1.94 -10.09 0.33
C GLY A 13 2.69 -11.25 -0.32
N GLY A 14 3.85 -11.60 0.23
CA GLY A 14 4.64 -12.74 -0.23
C GLY A 14 4.99 -12.74 -1.72
N GLU A 15 5.07 -11.57 -2.33
CA GLU A 15 5.39 -11.40 -3.74
C GLU A 15 6.84 -11.81 -4.03
N ASP A 16 7.06 -12.28 -5.27
CA ASP A 16 8.39 -12.65 -5.76
C ASP A 16 9.35 -11.45 -5.76
N ARG A 17 10.46 -11.57 -5.04
CA ARG A 17 11.51 -10.55 -4.89
C ARG A 17 12.87 -10.97 -5.43
N GLU A 18 12.97 -12.15 -6.01
CA GLU A 18 14.26 -12.76 -6.34
C GLU A 18 14.36 -13.26 -7.78
N LYS A 19 13.25 -13.67 -8.38
CA LYS A 19 13.25 -14.36 -9.68
C LYS A 19 12.75 -13.45 -10.79
N GLU A 20 11.48 -13.55 -11.13
CA GLU A 20 10.89 -12.80 -12.24
C GLU A 20 10.43 -11.40 -11.81
N MET A 21 10.06 -11.22 -10.54
CA MET A 21 9.63 -9.94 -9.94
C MET A 21 8.63 -9.16 -10.81
N LEU A 22 7.65 -9.86 -11.39
CA LEU A 22 6.73 -9.30 -12.38
C LEU A 22 5.91 -8.12 -11.85
N ILE A 23 5.46 -8.21 -10.59
CA ILE A 23 4.67 -7.14 -9.95
C ILE A 23 5.52 -5.89 -9.79
N HIS A 24 6.73 -6.02 -9.26
CA HIS A 24 7.66 -4.90 -9.09
C HIS A 24 8.09 -4.29 -10.42
N THR A 25 8.33 -5.13 -11.42
CA THR A 25 8.68 -4.68 -12.78
C THR A 25 7.55 -3.86 -13.40
N LYS A 26 6.30 -4.30 -13.27
CA LYS A 26 5.16 -3.57 -13.79
C LYS A 26 4.92 -2.25 -13.03
N PHE A 27 5.07 -2.26 -11.71
CA PHE A 27 5.01 -1.04 -10.90
C PHE A 27 6.08 -0.04 -11.35
N LEU A 28 7.33 -0.49 -11.48
CA LEU A 28 8.43 0.36 -11.92
C LEU A 28 8.18 0.96 -13.30
N ALA A 29 7.65 0.18 -14.25
CA ALA A 29 7.30 0.69 -15.57
C ALA A 29 6.26 1.82 -15.50
N LEU A 30 5.23 1.68 -14.65
CA LEU A 30 4.23 2.73 -14.41
C LEU A 30 4.82 3.97 -13.73
N ALA A 31 5.88 3.78 -12.94
CA ALA A 31 6.59 4.85 -12.23
C ALA A 31 7.67 5.56 -13.08
N GLY A 32 7.80 5.22 -14.35
CA GLY A 32 8.76 5.87 -15.26
C GLY A 32 9.96 5.00 -15.69
N GLY A 33 10.02 3.75 -15.25
CA GLY A 33 11.07 2.80 -15.64
C GLY A 33 12.46 3.27 -15.22
N GLU A 34 13.37 3.37 -16.17
CA GLU A 34 14.75 3.81 -15.92
C GLU A 34 14.86 5.26 -15.41
N ASN A 35 13.88 6.11 -15.69
CA ASN A 35 13.84 7.50 -15.20
C ASN A 35 13.04 7.65 -13.89
N SER A 36 12.82 6.57 -13.17
CA SER A 36 12.01 6.59 -11.96
C SER A 36 12.75 7.13 -10.74
N ASP A 37 12.00 7.83 -9.88
CA ASP A 37 12.40 8.19 -8.51
C ASP A 37 11.41 7.50 -7.56
N ILE A 38 11.83 6.37 -6.98
CA ILE A 38 10.99 5.54 -6.12
C ILE A 38 11.24 5.90 -4.66
N VAL A 39 10.17 6.17 -3.93
CA VAL A 39 10.20 6.35 -2.48
C VAL A 39 9.52 5.16 -1.81
N VAL A 40 10.28 4.45 -1.00
CA VAL A 40 9.81 3.31 -0.20
C VAL A 40 9.41 3.79 1.19
N VAL A 41 8.27 3.34 1.69
CA VAL A 41 7.75 3.64 3.04
C VAL A 41 7.72 2.34 3.84
N PRO A 42 8.79 2.01 4.61
CA PRO A 42 8.90 0.74 5.33
C PRO A 42 8.29 0.77 6.73
N THR A 43 7.53 1.80 7.06
CA THR A 43 7.04 2.09 8.43
C THR A 43 6.23 0.96 9.06
N ALA A 44 5.51 0.14 8.27
CA ALA A 44 4.78 -1.01 8.78
C ALA A 44 5.69 -2.10 9.37
N SER A 45 6.92 -2.19 8.89
CA SER A 45 7.93 -3.15 9.36
C SER A 45 8.67 -2.63 10.60
N GLN A 46 9.07 -3.57 11.46
CA GLN A 46 9.98 -3.32 12.58
C GLN A 46 11.41 -3.75 12.27
N LEU A 47 11.67 -4.25 11.06
CA LEU A 47 12.99 -4.70 10.63
C LEU A 47 13.71 -3.55 9.91
N ASP A 48 14.90 -3.22 10.40
CA ASP A 48 15.73 -2.16 9.82
C ASP A 48 16.19 -2.47 8.40
N SER A 49 16.21 -3.77 8.03
CA SER A 49 16.60 -4.21 6.68
C SER A 49 15.54 -3.95 5.61
N THR A 50 14.27 -3.77 5.97
CA THR A 50 13.17 -3.71 4.99
C THR A 50 13.35 -2.58 3.98
N GLY A 51 13.69 -1.38 4.42
CA GLY A 51 14.00 -0.26 3.52
C GLY A 51 15.14 -0.57 2.56
N PRO A 52 16.32 -0.92 3.06
CA PRO A 52 17.47 -1.34 2.23
C PRO A 52 17.16 -2.47 1.26
N ASP A 53 16.41 -3.50 1.68
CA ASP A 53 16.06 -4.65 0.84
C ASP A 53 15.25 -4.20 -0.40
N TYR A 54 14.27 -3.30 -0.23
CA TYR A 54 13.48 -2.77 -1.34
C TYR A 54 14.28 -1.79 -2.23
N ILE A 55 15.24 -1.06 -1.68
CA ILE A 55 16.19 -0.29 -2.49
C ILE A 55 16.92 -1.22 -3.46
N ASP A 56 17.45 -2.33 -2.96
CA ASP A 56 18.19 -3.30 -3.77
C ASP A 56 17.30 -3.94 -4.85
N ILE A 57 16.06 -4.29 -4.52
CA ILE A 57 15.08 -4.81 -5.47
C ILE A 57 14.85 -3.83 -6.63
N PHE A 58 14.47 -2.60 -6.34
CA PHE A 58 14.15 -1.63 -7.40
C PHE A 58 15.37 -1.19 -8.20
N ARG A 59 16.53 -1.09 -7.58
CA ARG A 59 17.79 -0.84 -8.30
C ARG A 59 18.14 -1.99 -9.23
N SER A 60 17.97 -3.23 -8.81
CA SER A 60 18.21 -4.41 -9.67
C SER A 60 17.30 -4.44 -10.88
N LEU A 61 16.11 -3.83 -10.79
CA LEU A 61 15.16 -3.68 -11.89
C LEU A 61 15.42 -2.45 -12.77
N GLY A 62 16.44 -1.65 -12.45
CA GLY A 62 16.86 -0.52 -13.28
C GLY A 62 16.28 0.84 -12.87
N ALA A 63 15.74 0.99 -11.67
CA ALA A 63 15.32 2.30 -11.18
C ALA A 63 16.52 3.25 -11.06
N GLU A 64 16.40 4.48 -11.57
CA GLU A 64 17.46 5.50 -11.51
C GLU A 64 17.72 5.90 -10.07
N LYS A 65 16.66 6.19 -9.32
CA LYS A 65 16.73 6.63 -7.94
C LYS A 65 15.76 5.87 -7.07
N VAL A 66 16.26 5.34 -5.95
CA VAL A 66 15.44 4.68 -4.93
C VAL A 66 15.92 5.13 -3.57
N GLU A 67 15.01 5.63 -2.77
CA GLU A 67 15.26 6.03 -1.39
C GLU A 67 14.13 5.49 -0.51
N PHE A 68 14.37 5.36 0.79
CA PHE A 68 13.30 5.05 1.74
C PHE A 68 13.17 6.11 2.82
N LEU A 69 11.98 6.25 3.39
CA LEU A 69 11.69 7.14 4.50
C LEU A 69 11.87 6.38 5.82
N PRO A 70 12.91 6.69 6.63
CA PRO A 70 13.12 6.02 7.91
C PRO A 70 12.18 6.54 9.00
N ILE A 71 10.87 6.43 8.76
CA ILE A 71 9.81 6.90 9.65
C ILE A 71 9.46 5.79 10.63
N THR A 72 9.72 6.02 11.91
CA THR A 72 9.40 5.11 13.01
C THR A 72 8.44 5.71 14.03
N SER A 73 8.23 7.02 13.98
CA SER A 73 7.31 7.77 14.86
C SER A 73 6.49 8.79 14.08
N ARG A 74 5.43 9.31 14.70
CA ARG A 74 4.63 10.40 14.10
C ARG A 74 5.43 11.67 13.92
N GLU A 75 6.37 11.95 14.82
CA GLU A 75 7.24 13.13 14.78
C GLU A 75 8.13 13.14 13.54
N ASP A 76 8.58 11.97 13.10
CA ASP A 76 9.36 11.84 11.86
C ASP A 76 8.58 12.32 10.62
N CYS A 77 7.25 12.26 10.66
CA CYS A 77 6.40 12.65 9.55
C CYS A 77 6.35 14.17 9.29
N ASP A 78 6.87 14.97 10.20
CA ASP A 78 6.97 16.42 10.06
C ASP A 78 8.30 16.87 9.45
N ASN A 79 9.20 15.93 9.15
CA ASN A 79 10.49 16.23 8.53
C ASN A 79 10.30 16.77 7.12
N PRO A 80 10.73 18.02 6.81
CA PRO A 80 10.54 18.63 5.50
C PRO A 80 11.33 17.92 4.38
N GLU A 81 12.42 17.22 4.72
CA GLU A 81 13.17 16.43 3.74
C GLU A 81 12.33 15.27 3.20
N TYR A 82 11.56 14.60 4.06
CA TYR A 82 10.68 13.50 3.63
C TYR A 82 9.53 14.01 2.76
N ALA A 83 8.98 15.18 3.11
CA ALA A 83 7.99 15.82 2.25
C ALA A 83 8.56 16.16 0.86
N ALA A 84 9.79 16.68 0.80
CA ALA A 84 10.47 16.99 -0.45
C ALA A 84 10.78 15.72 -1.27
N MET A 85 11.15 14.62 -0.62
CA MET A 85 11.34 13.33 -1.30
C MET A 85 10.04 12.86 -1.95
N LEU A 86 8.92 12.94 -1.26
CA LEU A 86 7.61 12.59 -1.80
C LEU A 86 7.16 13.52 -2.93
N ASP A 87 7.48 14.81 -2.85
CA ASP A 87 7.11 15.78 -3.90
C ASP A 87 7.79 15.50 -5.25
N ARG A 88 8.98 14.91 -5.25
CA ARG A 88 9.68 14.53 -6.49
C ARG A 88 9.46 13.08 -6.92
N ALA A 89 8.91 12.23 -6.06
CA ALA A 89 8.71 10.82 -6.34
C ALA A 89 7.87 10.59 -7.60
N THR A 90 8.26 9.63 -8.42
CA THR A 90 7.49 9.14 -9.57
C THR A 90 6.75 7.85 -9.29
N GLY A 91 7.06 7.20 -8.18
CA GLY A 91 6.35 6.04 -7.62
C GLY A 91 6.59 5.92 -6.13
N ILE A 92 5.59 5.44 -5.41
CA ILE A 92 5.63 5.25 -3.96
C ILE A 92 5.29 3.79 -3.65
N PHE A 93 6.09 3.15 -2.81
CA PHE A 93 5.92 1.76 -2.42
C PHE A 93 5.85 1.62 -0.91
N MET A 94 4.72 1.14 -0.38
CA MET A 94 4.51 0.88 1.05
C MET A 94 4.73 -0.60 1.34
N THR A 95 5.63 -0.91 2.29
CA THR A 95 6.02 -2.29 2.59
C THR A 95 5.03 -2.98 3.53
N GLY A 96 5.21 -4.29 3.67
CA GLY A 96 4.49 -5.10 4.64
C GLY A 96 4.97 -4.92 6.08
N GLY A 97 4.22 -5.49 6.98
CA GLY A 97 4.41 -5.46 8.42
C GLY A 97 3.07 -5.40 9.15
N ASN A 98 2.90 -4.45 10.04
CA ASN A 98 1.67 -4.26 10.79
C ASN A 98 0.91 -3.02 10.29
N GLN A 99 -0.34 -3.20 9.80
CA GLN A 99 -1.14 -2.11 9.26
C GLN A 99 -1.61 -1.11 10.32
N LEU A 100 -1.84 -1.54 11.56
CA LEU A 100 -2.18 -0.62 12.65
C LEU A 100 -1.00 0.26 13.04
N ARG A 101 0.22 -0.30 13.05
CA ARG A 101 1.45 0.48 13.21
C ARG A 101 1.56 1.53 12.11
N LEU A 102 1.36 1.12 10.86
CA LEU A 102 1.45 2.01 9.71
C LEU A 102 0.40 3.14 9.79
N SER A 103 -0.86 2.83 10.06
CA SER A 103 -1.92 3.83 10.17
C SER A 103 -1.76 4.74 11.39
N THR A 104 -1.31 4.21 12.53
CA THR A 104 -1.09 4.99 13.76
C THR A 104 0.04 6.02 13.56
N ILE A 105 1.12 5.63 12.90
CA ILE A 105 2.27 6.52 12.67
C ILE A 105 1.95 7.53 11.56
N LEU A 106 1.41 7.10 10.41
CA LEU A 106 1.21 7.95 9.25
C LEU A 106 -0.13 8.69 9.24
N GLY A 107 -1.17 8.15 9.85
CA GLY A 107 -2.55 8.64 9.73
C GLY A 107 -2.67 10.13 10.09
N GLY A 108 -3.21 10.95 9.16
CA GLY A 108 -3.41 12.38 9.34
C GLY A 108 -2.16 13.24 9.30
N THR A 109 -0.99 12.67 9.08
CA THR A 109 0.29 13.41 9.02
C THR A 109 0.52 14.06 7.65
N LEU A 110 1.52 14.94 7.58
CA LEU A 110 1.96 15.56 6.33
C LEU A 110 2.40 14.50 5.30
N VAL A 111 3.11 13.47 5.73
CA VAL A 111 3.55 12.37 4.85
C VAL A 111 2.36 11.66 4.21
N ALA A 112 1.34 11.28 4.98
CA ALA A 112 0.13 10.66 4.43
C ALA A 112 -0.61 11.58 3.45
N GLN A 113 -0.72 12.87 3.77
CA GLN A 113 -1.32 13.86 2.87
C GLN A 113 -0.53 14.00 1.56
N LYS A 114 0.80 13.99 1.63
CA LYS A 114 1.67 14.04 0.45
C LYS A 114 1.48 12.80 -0.44
N ILE A 115 1.45 11.60 0.13
CA ILE A 115 1.20 10.36 -0.62
C ILE A 115 -0.14 10.45 -1.36
N ARG A 116 -1.20 10.88 -0.68
CA ARG A 116 -2.53 11.05 -1.31
C ARG A 116 -2.50 12.06 -2.44
N ARG A 117 -1.87 13.23 -2.25
CA ARG A 117 -1.76 14.27 -3.27
C ARG A 117 -0.96 13.82 -4.47
N ARG A 118 0.12 13.07 -4.25
CA ARG A 118 0.93 12.53 -5.35
C ARG A 118 0.15 11.52 -6.18
N ASN A 119 -0.60 10.64 -5.54
CA ASN A 119 -1.49 9.72 -6.26
C ASN A 119 -2.57 10.47 -7.03
N ALA A 120 -3.23 11.46 -6.42
CA ALA A 120 -4.20 12.31 -7.09
C ALA A 120 -3.61 13.07 -8.30
N ALA A 121 -2.32 13.37 -8.28
CA ALA A 121 -1.58 14.02 -9.37
C ALA A 121 -1.08 13.05 -10.46
N GLY A 122 -1.38 11.76 -10.37
CA GLY A 122 -1.05 10.76 -11.39
C GLY A 122 0.09 9.80 -11.02
N ILE A 123 0.67 9.90 -9.83
CA ILE A 123 1.78 9.03 -9.41
C ILE A 123 1.24 7.68 -8.91
N PRO A 124 1.77 6.54 -9.41
CA PRO A 124 1.37 5.23 -8.92
C PRO A 124 1.83 5.00 -7.48
N VAL A 125 0.94 4.42 -6.69
CA VAL A 125 1.23 3.99 -5.32
C VAL A 125 0.96 2.50 -5.21
N ALA A 126 2.00 1.74 -4.89
CA ALA A 126 1.91 0.32 -4.60
C ALA A 126 2.06 0.06 -3.10
N GLY A 127 1.55 -1.06 -2.65
CA GLY A 127 1.75 -1.50 -1.27
C GLY A 127 1.47 -2.98 -1.11
N THR A 128 2.32 -3.65 -0.34
CA THR A 128 2.20 -5.09 -0.10
C THR A 128 1.72 -5.37 1.31
N SER A 129 0.86 -6.36 1.47
CA SER A 129 0.33 -6.80 2.77
C SER A 129 -0.29 -5.64 3.57
N ALA A 130 0.32 -5.21 4.68
CA ALA A 130 -0.13 -4.04 5.44
C ALA A 130 -0.20 -2.76 4.57
N GLY A 131 0.74 -2.57 3.67
CA GLY A 131 0.77 -1.47 2.70
C GLY A 131 -0.39 -1.52 1.69
N ALA A 132 -0.95 -2.69 1.41
CA ALA A 132 -2.17 -2.84 0.63
C ALA A 132 -3.41 -2.46 1.44
N SER A 133 -3.54 -2.98 2.65
CA SER A 133 -4.69 -2.73 3.51
C SER A 133 -4.91 -1.24 3.79
N ILE A 134 -3.83 -0.47 4.00
CA ILE A 134 -3.92 0.96 4.33
C ILE A 134 -4.43 1.83 3.17
N MET A 135 -4.44 1.33 1.94
CA MET A 135 -4.92 2.09 0.78
C MET A 135 -6.41 2.42 0.86
N SER A 136 -7.20 1.60 1.53
CA SER A 136 -8.63 1.82 1.73
C SER A 136 -8.89 2.96 2.71
N GLU A 137 -10.03 3.63 2.57
CA GLU A 137 -10.52 4.58 3.58
C GLU A 137 -10.90 3.85 4.88
N HIS A 138 -11.62 2.74 4.74
CA HIS A 138 -11.93 1.82 5.84
C HIS A 138 -11.02 0.59 5.73
N MET A 139 -10.01 0.54 6.60
CA MET A 139 -8.99 -0.49 6.57
C MET A 139 -9.38 -1.68 7.45
N VAL A 140 -9.24 -2.90 6.91
CA VAL A 140 -9.29 -4.11 7.74
C VAL A 140 -8.06 -4.12 8.64
N ALA A 141 -8.28 -3.90 9.94
CA ALA A 141 -7.21 -3.81 10.94
C ALA A 141 -6.91 -5.17 11.59
N GLY A 142 -7.90 -6.03 11.72
CA GLY A 142 -7.79 -7.35 12.31
C GLY A 142 -9.07 -8.15 12.14
N GLY A 143 -9.09 -9.33 12.70
CA GLY A 143 -10.22 -10.25 12.66
C GLY A 143 -9.78 -11.69 12.46
N ASN A 144 -10.64 -12.62 12.82
CA ASN A 144 -10.37 -14.04 12.68
C ASN A 144 -10.57 -14.47 11.22
N GLY A 145 -9.60 -15.21 10.68
CA GLY A 145 -9.67 -15.83 9.37
C GLY A 145 -10.64 -17.03 9.37
N ASN A 146 -11.91 -16.80 9.62
CA ASN A 146 -12.94 -17.84 9.53
C ASN A 146 -13.69 -17.71 8.21
N ALA A 147 -14.05 -18.84 7.61
CA ALA A 147 -14.82 -18.85 6.37
C ALA A 147 -16.27 -18.34 6.55
N VAL A 148 -16.75 -18.27 7.80
CA VAL A 148 -18.12 -17.85 8.13
C VAL A 148 -18.11 -16.41 8.65
N PRO A 149 -18.90 -15.51 8.05
CA PRO A 149 -19.07 -14.16 8.56
C PRO A 149 -19.67 -14.18 9.98
N SER A 150 -19.14 -13.31 10.84
CA SER A 150 -19.69 -13.12 12.18
C SER A 150 -19.65 -11.63 12.55
N GLY A 151 -20.55 -11.18 13.44
CA GLY A 151 -20.60 -9.79 13.89
C GLY A 151 -19.29 -9.29 14.52
N ASP A 152 -18.51 -10.19 15.13
CA ASP A 152 -17.22 -9.88 15.74
C ASP A 152 -16.03 -10.35 14.86
N GLY A 153 -16.30 -10.72 13.60
CA GLY A 153 -15.34 -11.35 12.70
C GLY A 153 -14.28 -10.42 12.14
N VAL A 154 -14.48 -9.10 12.23
CA VAL A 154 -13.56 -8.11 11.67
C VAL A 154 -13.50 -6.87 12.54
N SER A 155 -12.32 -6.27 12.67
CA SER A 155 -12.15 -4.91 13.17
C SER A 155 -11.68 -3.98 12.04
N LEU A 156 -12.30 -2.82 11.98
CA LEU A 156 -11.97 -1.78 11.00
C LEU A 156 -11.27 -0.61 11.70
N ALA A 157 -10.37 0.04 10.99
CA ALA A 157 -9.72 1.26 11.42
C ALA A 157 -9.60 2.23 10.23
N PRO A 158 -9.40 3.52 10.46
CA PRO A 158 -9.12 4.44 9.37
C PRO A 158 -7.84 4.05 8.61
N GLY A 159 -7.95 3.95 7.29
CA GLY A 159 -6.81 3.80 6.39
C GLY A 159 -6.33 5.14 5.85
N MET A 160 -5.53 5.10 4.79
CA MET A 160 -4.99 6.31 4.15
C MET A 160 -6.00 6.97 3.19
N GLY A 161 -7.00 6.23 2.73
CA GLY A 161 -8.03 6.76 1.84
C GLY A 161 -7.52 7.10 0.44
N LEU A 162 -6.66 6.26 -0.14
CA LEU A 162 -6.33 6.33 -1.57
C LEU A 162 -7.52 5.91 -2.44
N THR A 163 -8.37 5.06 -1.91
CA THR A 163 -9.67 4.69 -2.47
C THR A 163 -10.74 4.68 -1.39
N ASN A 164 -11.93 5.13 -1.76
CA ASN A 164 -13.16 5.04 -0.97
C ASN A 164 -14.18 4.07 -1.58
N ALA A 165 -13.81 3.38 -2.66
CA ALA A 165 -14.67 2.44 -3.37
C ALA A 165 -14.42 0.98 -2.97
N VAL A 166 -13.23 0.68 -2.44
CA VAL A 166 -12.77 -0.69 -2.21
C VAL A 166 -12.26 -0.86 -0.78
N VAL A 167 -12.65 -1.94 -0.13
CA VAL A 167 -12.00 -2.45 1.09
C VAL A 167 -11.10 -3.62 0.73
N ILE A 168 -9.84 -3.55 1.13
CA ILE A 168 -8.79 -4.48 0.70
C ILE A 168 -8.41 -5.41 1.84
N ASP A 169 -8.38 -6.71 1.56
CA ASP A 169 -7.78 -7.72 2.43
C ASP A 169 -6.68 -8.49 1.68
N GLN A 170 -5.64 -8.89 2.38
CA GLN A 170 -4.42 -9.46 1.82
C GLN A 170 -4.11 -10.82 2.47
N HIS A 171 -3.15 -11.57 1.91
CA HIS A 171 -2.92 -12.99 2.26
C HIS A 171 -4.23 -13.78 2.32
N PHE A 172 -5.08 -13.59 1.33
CA PHE A 172 -6.52 -13.80 1.45
C PHE A 172 -6.87 -15.28 1.63
N THR A 173 -6.60 -16.13 0.64
CA THR A 173 -6.85 -17.56 0.76
C THR A 173 -5.86 -18.25 1.69
N GLN A 174 -4.61 -17.79 1.73
CA GLN A 174 -3.56 -18.35 2.59
C GLN A 174 -3.92 -18.26 4.09
N ARG A 175 -4.72 -17.27 4.47
CA ARG A 175 -5.17 -17.08 5.85
C ARG A 175 -6.69 -17.23 6.03
N ASN A 176 -7.36 -17.81 5.03
CA ASN A 176 -8.82 -18.08 5.06
C ASN A 176 -9.67 -16.85 5.46
N ARG A 177 -9.46 -15.72 4.78
CA ARG A 177 -10.01 -14.41 5.18
C ARG A 177 -11.36 -14.04 4.57
N LEU A 178 -12.01 -14.97 3.85
CA LEU A 178 -13.29 -14.71 3.21
C LEU A 178 -14.35 -14.19 4.20
N GLY A 179 -14.50 -14.82 5.36
CA GLY A 179 -15.51 -14.44 6.35
C GLY A 179 -15.31 -13.02 6.87
N ARG A 180 -14.08 -12.62 7.17
CA ARG A 180 -13.82 -11.26 7.65
C ARG A 180 -14.02 -10.20 6.56
N LEU A 181 -13.70 -10.50 5.29
CA LEU A 181 -13.96 -9.58 4.20
C LEU A 181 -15.46 -9.41 3.94
N LEU A 182 -16.24 -10.49 3.98
CA LEU A 182 -17.70 -10.44 3.89
C LEU A 182 -18.31 -9.63 5.06
N SER A 183 -17.77 -9.80 6.27
CA SER A 183 -18.19 -9.00 7.43
C SER A 183 -17.87 -7.51 7.22
N ALA A 184 -16.66 -7.18 6.76
CA ALA A 184 -16.26 -5.80 6.46
C ALA A 184 -17.19 -5.15 5.42
N SER A 185 -17.50 -5.89 4.34
CA SER A 185 -18.41 -5.43 3.29
C SER A 185 -19.85 -5.25 3.78
N SER A 186 -20.29 -6.05 4.76
CA SER A 186 -21.62 -5.92 5.33
C SER A 186 -21.80 -4.64 6.15
N TYR A 187 -20.76 -4.15 6.80
CA TYR A 187 -20.77 -2.85 7.50
C TYR A 187 -20.77 -1.66 6.54
N ASN A 188 -20.26 -1.86 5.33
CA ASN A 188 -20.15 -0.82 4.30
C ASN A 188 -20.63 -1.37 2.96
N PRO A 189 -21.96 -1.50 2.75
CA PRO A 189 -22.52 -2.22 1.59
C PRO A 189 -22.26 -1.51 0.25
N PHE A 190 -21.76 -0.29 0.26
CA PHE A 190 -21.38 0.45 -0.96
C PHE A 190 -19.95 0.18 -1.38
N LEU A 191 -19.15 -0.50 -0.56
CA LEU A 191 -17.76 -0.83 -0.86
C LEU A 191 -17.66 -2.19 -1.52
N ILE A 192 -16.75 -2.29 -2.48
CA ILE A 192 -16.35 -3.57 -3.08
C ILE A 192 -15.29 -4.21 -2.17
N GLY A 193 -15.53 -5.43 -1.73
CA GLY A 193 -14.52 -6.22 -1.03
C GLY A 193 -13.52 -6.83 -2.02
N LEU A 194 -12.25 -6.53 -1.86
CA LEU A 194 -11.16 -7.06 -2.69
C LEU A 194 -10.21 -7.91 -1.85
N GLY A 195 -10.29 -9.24 -2.00
CA GLY A 195 -9.35 -10.18 -1.40
C GLY A 195 -8.22 -10.51 -2.37
N ILE A 196 -6.97 -10.35 -1.94
CA ILE A 196 -5.80 -10.54 -2.78
C ILE A 196 -4.89 -11.61 -2.16
N ASP A 197 -4.60 -12.64 -2.92
CA ASP A 197 -3.70 -13.71 -2.52
C ASP A 197 -2.23 -13.29 -2.54
N GLU A 198 -1.38 -14.08 -1.90
CA GLU A 198 0.06 -13.90 -1.99
C GLU A 198 0.53 -13.96 -3.45
N ASP A 199 1.62 -13.27 -3.75
CA ASP A 199 2.21 -13.15 -5.09
C ASP A 199 1.20 -12.73 -6.17
N THR A 200 0.22 -11.94 -5.79
CA THR A 200 -0.85 -11.42 -6.64
C THR A 200 -1.04 -9.94 -6.37
N ALA A 201 -1.33 -9.17 -7.41
CA ALA A 201 -1.61 -7.75 -7.30
C ALA A 201 -2.81 -7.35 -8.15
N ALA A 202 -3.58 -6.39 -7.66
CA ALA A 202 -4.55 -5.66 -8.47
C ALA A 202 -3.93 -4.35 -8.95
N PHE A 203 -4.11 -4.02 -10.22
CA PHE A 203 -3.70 -2.74 -10.79
C PHE A 203 -4.95 -1.92 -11.05
N ILE A 204 -5.32 -1.09 -10.09
CA ILE A 204 -6.55 -0.30 -10.12
C ILE A 204 -6.23 1.05 -10.75
N GLY A 205 -6.73 1.28 -11.95
CA GLY A 205 -6.53 2.51 -12.71
C GLY A 205 -7.37 3.68 -12.19
N PRO A 206 -7.25 4.84 -12.86
CA PRO A 206 -7.99 6.05 -12.46
C PRO A 206 -9.52 5.90 -12.56
N ASP A 207 -10.02 4.95 -13.32
CA ASP A 207 -11.45 4.68 -13.52
C ASP A 207 -11.98 3.61 -12.54
N ASP A 208 -11.21 3.27 -11.52
CA ASP A 208 -11.50 2.20 -10.54
C ASP A 208 -11.70 0.79 -11.16
N ILE A 209 -11.06 0.57 -12.32
CA ILE A 209 -11.05 -0.71 -13.07
C ILE A 209 -9.63 -1.25 -13.16
#